data_7dca9e0aae7c231b8f87735e521cf664
#
_entry.id   7dca9e0aae7c231b8f87735e521cf664
#
_cell.length_a   1.000
_cell.length_b   1.000
_cell.length_c   1.000
_cell.angle_alpha   90.00
_cell.angle_beta   90.00
_cell.angle_gamma   90.00
#
_symmetry.space_group_name_H-M   'P 1'
#
loop_
_entity.id
_entity.type
_entity.pdbx_description
1 polymer ?
#
loop_
_entity_poly.entity_id
_entity_poly.type
_entity_poly.pdbx_seq_one_letter_code
_entity_poly.pdbx_strand_id
1 'polypeptide(L)'
;MSDLFQPFQLGPITLANRVVMAPLTRSRAEAGNVPGPLTVEYYTQRATIGLIIAEATQVSATAQGYPNTPGLHTAEQVAGWRKVTDAVHAQGGKIFVQLWHVGRMPPTAYHPDGQAPVAPSAIAAKAKTFVPGQGMVDCSTPRALETAEIAGVVNDFRTAARNAIDAGFDGVEIHGAHGYLIDAFLRDGSNQRTDQYGGSIENRARFLLEVMTAVTAEIGADRVGIRLSPVSPVNDSSESNPQPLFEYVVRELEKLHPVFLHVVEGHTGGPRDNAPFDYDALRKLYSGVWMVNNGYSNTMAQEAVTSGHADLVSFGRPALCNPDLVRRLKENAPLNEPFADTGFYGGSGPHGYTDYPFLPA
;
A
#
# COMPACT_ATOMS: atom_id res chain seq x y z
N MET A 1 -19.57 -16.36 16.38
CA MET A 1 -19.10 -14.97 16.24
C MET A 1 -17.73 -15.01 15.56
N SER A 2 -17.49 -14.13 14.61
CA SER A 2 -16.17 -14.01 13.98
C SER A 2 -15.16 -13.50 15.02
N ASP A 3 -13.95 -14.06 15.03
CA ASP A 3 -12.87 -13.70 15.95
C ASP A 3 -11.66 -13.28 15.12
N LEU A 4 -10.94 -12.25 15.58
CA LEU A 4 -9.74 -11.73 14.94
C LEU A 4 -8.66 -12.82 14.70
N PHE A 5 -8.65 -13.85 15.53
CA PHE A 5 -7.65 -14.91 15.51
C PHE A 5 -8.12 -16.22 14.84
N GLN A 6 -9.32 -16.24 14.29
CA GLN A 6 -9.82 -17.39 13.52
C GLN A 6 -9.31 -17.35 12.08
N PRO A 7 -9.12 -18.52 11.45
CA PRO A 7 -8.80 -18.59 10.03
C PRO A 7 -9.83 -17.85 9.17
N PHE A 8 -9.37 -17.34 8.04
CA PHE A 8 -10.21 -16.60 7.10
C PHE A 8 -9.87 -16.96 5.65
N GLN A 9 -10.90 -17.22 4.84
CA GLN A 9 -10.71 -17.49 3.42
C GLN A 9 -10.60 -16.17 2.64
N LEU A 10 -9.49 -15.95 1.96
CA LEU A 10 -9.22 -14.78 1.13
C LEU A 10 -8.92 -15.23 -0.30
N GLY A 11 -9.89 -15.12 -1.20
CA GLY A 11 -9.75 -15.65 -2.55
C GLY A 11 -9.30 -17.11 -2.52
N PRO A 12 -8.20 -17.49 -3.20
CA PRO A 12 -7.71 -18.87 -3.26
C PRO A 12 -6.91 -19.30 -2.02
N ILE A 13 -6.61 -18.41 -1.07
CA ILE A 13 -5.75 -18.70 0.08
C ILE A 13 -6.51 -18.66 1.40
N THR A 14 -6.08 -19.49 2.36
CA THR A 14 -6.59 -19.45 3.74
C THR A 14 -5.56 -18.74 4.62
N LEU A 15 -6.00 -17.67 5.28
CA LEU A 15 -5.23 -16.95 6.28
C LEU A 15 -5.35 -17.64 7.63
N ALA A 16 -4.28 -17.71 8.41
CA ALA A 16 -4.30 -18.32 9.75
C ALA A 16 -5.08 -17.47 10.78
N ASN A 17 -5.23 -16.19 10.53
CA ASN A 17 -5.96 -15.22 11.36
C ASN A 17 -6.31 -13.99 10.51
N ARG A 18 -7.08 -13.05 11.09
CA ARG A 18 -7.55 -11.83 10.40
C ARG A 18 -6.69 -10.59 10.64
N VAL A 19 -5.53 -10.77 11.26
CA VAL A 19 -4.53 -9.73 11.46
C VAL A 19 -3.72 -9.58 10.17
N VAL A 20 -3.60 -8.34 9.67
CA VAL A 20 -2.83 -8.04 8.47
C VAL A 20 -1.69 -7.09 8.80
N MET A 21 -0.52 -7.32 8.25
CA MET A 21 0.55 -6.34 8.23
C MET A 21 0.31 -5.33 7.12
N ALA A 22 0.06 -4.08 7.47
CA ALA A 22 -0.08 -2.99 6.51
C ALA A 22 1.24 -2.78 5.73
N PRO A 23 1.18 -2.34 4.46
CA PRO A 23 2.39 -2.00 3.72
C PRO A 23 3.09 -0.80 4.34
N LEU A 24 4.36 -0.97 4.65
CA LEU A 24 5.20 0.02 5.33
C LEU A 24 6.52 0.14 4.58
N THR A 25 6.76 1.26 3.93
CA THR A 25 8.04 1.57 3.29
C THR A 25 9.16 1.54 4.33
N ARG A 26 10.20 0.72 4.10
CA ARG A 26 11.34 0.60 4.99
C ARG A 26 12.60 1.26 4.43
N SER A 27 12.65 1.47 3.10
CA SER A 27 13.82 2.07 2.42
C SER A 27 15.12 1.31 2.73
N ARG A 28 15.10 -0.01 2.63
CA ARG A 28 16.19 -0.93 2.96
C ARG A 28 16.59 -1.84 1.79
N ALA A 29 16.10 -1.58 0.58
CA ALA A 29 16.55 -2.32 -0.60
C ALA A 29 18.03 -2.03 -0.88
N GLU A 30 18.71 -3.03 -1.43
CA GLU A 30 20.10 -2.94 -1.85
C GLU A 30 20.25 -2.24 -3.22
N ALA A 31 21.47 -2.18 -3.72
CA ALA A 31 21.76 -1.59 -5.04
C ALA A 31 20.83 -2.18 -6.13
N GLY A 32 20.38 -1.33 -7.04
CA GLY A 32 19.39 -1.70 -8.04
C GLY A 32 17.96 -1.84 -7.51
N ASN A 33 17.69 -1.35 -6.28
CA ASN A 33 16.40 -1.47 -5.62
C ASN A 33 15.95 -2.94 -5.45
N VAL A 34 16.89 -3.82 -5.17
CA VAL A 34 16.69 -5.26 -4.99
C VAL A 34 16.49 -5.59 -3.50
N PRO A 35 15.47 -6.37 -3.12
CA PRO A 35 15.35 -6.87 -1.75
C PRO A 35 16.57 -7.70 -1.33
N GLY A 36 17.19 -7.34 -0.21
CA GLY A 36 18.38 -7.99 0.32
C GLY A 36 18.10 -9.04 1.42
N PRO A 37 19.14 -9.67 2.00
CA PRO A 37 19.00 -10.68 3.04
C PRO A 37 18.24 -10.20 4.29
N LEU A 38 18.41 -8.94 4.70
CA LEU A 38 17.67 -8.39 5.83
C LEU A 38 16.18 -8.22 5.51
N THR A 39 15.81 -7.97 4.23
CA THR A 39 14.41 -7.96 3.80
C THR A 39 13.78 -9.35 3.92
N VAL A 40 14.53 -10.39 3.55
CA VAL A 40 14.11 -11.79 3.73
C VAL A 40 13.84 -12.07 5.21
N GLU A 41 14.80 -11.77 6.08
CA GLU A 41 14.66 -11.96 7.54
C GLU A 41 13.47 -11.21 8.10
N TYR A 42 13.31 -9.92 7.74
CA TYR A 42 12.24 -9.04 8.23
C TYR A 42 10.84 -9.60 7.97
N TYR A 43 10.57 -10.04 6.75
CA TYR A 43 9.25 -10.60 6.42
C TYR A 43 9.08 -12.03 6.98
N THR A 44 10.13 -12.83 7.01
CA THR A 44 10.10 -14.18 7.61
C THR A 44 9.73 -14.15 9.09
N GLN A 45 10.30 -13.22 9.86
CA GLN A 45 9.98 -13.05 11.29
C GLN A 45 8.48 -12.79 11.52
N ARG A 46 7.77 -12.23 10.54
CA ARG A 46 6.35 -11.84 10.62
C ARG A 46 5.39 -12.83 9.98
N ALA A 47 5.87 -14.00 9.60
CA ALA A 47 5.09 -15.02 8.88
C ALA A 47 3.88 -15.58 9.67
N THR A 48 3.78 -15.33 10.98
CA THR A 48 2.62 -15.70 11.80
C THR A 48 1.42 -14.75 11.62
N ILE A 49 1.62 -13.56 11.02
CA ILE A 49 0.55 -12.63 10.66
C ILE A 49 -0.27 -13.27 9.54
N GLY A 50 -1.62 -13.17 9.62
CA GLY A 50 -2.52 -13.80 8.66
C GLY A 50 -2.23 -13.44 7.21
N LEU A 51 -1.98 -12.15 6.93
CA LEU A 51 -1.53 -11.66 5.64
C LEU A 51 -0.45 -10.59 5.83
N ILE A 52 0.67 -10.74 5.17
CA ILE A 52 1.66 -9.67 5.02
C ILE A 52 1.36 -8.93 3.71
N ILE A 53 1.19 -7.61 3.76
CA ILE A 53 1.28 -6.77 2.57
C ILE A 53 2.67 -6.12 2.62
N ALA A 54 3.55 -6.58 1.75
CA ALA A 54 4.93 -6.08 1.67
C ALA A 54 4.94 -4.60 1.26
N GLU A 55 6.02 -3.92 1.60
CA GLU A 55 6.20 -2.49 1.35
C GLU A 55 5.92 -2.08 -0.08
N ALA A 56 5.53 -0.81 -0.25
CA ALA A 56 5.28 -0.20 -1.54
C ALA A 56 6.48 -0.38 -2.47
N THR A 57 6.25 -1.01 -3.60
CA THR A 57 7.25 -1.51 -4.54
C THR A 57 6.99 -0.90 -5.91
N GLN A 58 7.98 -0.24 -6.47
CA GLN A 58 7.82 0.55 -7.69
C GLN A 58 7.63 -0.33 -8.93
N VAL A 59 6.64 0.06 -9.75
CA VAL A 59 6.25 -0.67 -10.97
C VAL A 59 7.14 -0.37 -12.17
N SER A 60 7.93 0.71 -12.11
CA SER A 60 8.87 1.14 -13.15
C SER A 60 9.98 2.02 -12.55
N ALA A 61 11.01 2.32 -13.31
CA ALA A 61 12.09 3.21 -12.88
C ALA A 61 11.60 4.64 -12.57
N THR A 62 10.58 5.12 -13.28
CA THR A 62 9.96 6.44 -13.06
C THR A 62 8.98 6.47 -11.90
N ALA A 63 8.65 5.32 -11.33
CA ALA A 63 7.76 5.20 -10.18
C ALA A 63 8.46 5.40 -8.83
N GLN A 64 9.80 5.55 -8.80
CA GLN A 64 10.58 5.75 -7.58
C GLN A 64 10.48 7.19 -7.07
N GLY A 65 10.40 7.35 -5.73
CA GLY A 65 10.35 8.69 -5.11
C GLY A 65 11.04 8.78 -3.76
N TYR A 66 11.61 7.68 -3.29
CA TYR A 66 12.33 7.61 -2.03
C TYR A 66 13.58 6.74 -2.18
N PRO A 67 14.62 6.95 -1.34
CA PRO A 67 15.84 6.17 -1.43
C PRO A 67 15.58 4.71 -1.05
N ASN A 68 16.27 3.80 -1.72
CA ASN A 68 16.31 2.37 -1.35
C ASN A 68 14.91 1.72 -1.20
N THR A 69 13.92 2.18 -1.97
CA THR A 69 12.64 1.49 -2.08
C THR A 69 12.76 0.38 -3.12
N PRO A 70 12.19 -0.82 -2.86
CA PRO A 70 12.33 -1.94 -3.80
C PRO A 70 11.52 -1.71 -5.08
N GLY A 71 11.98 -2.34 -6.16
CA GLY A 71 11.27 -2.39 -7.44
C GLY A 71 10.75 -3.79 -7.75
N LEU A 72 9.94 -3.86 -8.80
CA LEU A 72 9.42 -5.13 -9.34
C LEU A 72 9.30 -5.08 -10.88
N HIS A 73 10.26 -4.44 -11.52
CA HIS A 73 10.29 -4.22 -12.97
C HIS A 73 11.56 -4.74 -13.66
N THR A 74 12.51 -5.32 -12.92
CA THR A 74 13.69 -5.99 -13.47
C THR A 74 13.78 -7.46 -13.01
N ALA A 75 14.51 -8.27 -13.74
CA ALA A 75 14.70 -9.68 -13.40
C ALA A 75 15.40 -9.88 -12.04
N GLU A 76 16.35 -9.00 -11.69
CA GLU A 76 17.09 -9.03 -10.43
C GLU A 76 16.16 -8.72 -9.26
N GLN A 77 15.25 -7.76 -9.41
CA GLN A 77 14.25 -7.42 -8.40
C GLN A 77 13.28 -8.58 -8.18
N VAL A 78 12.80 -9.22 -9.26
CA VAL A 78 11.96 -10.43 -9.18
C VAL A 78 12.69 -11.54 -8.44
N ALA A 79 13.96 -11.80 -8.77
CA ALA A 79 14.77 -12.81 -8.10
C ALA A 79 15.03 -12.48 -6.61
N GLY A 80 15.17 -11.20 -6.26
CA GLY A 80 15.29 -10.74 -4.88
C GLY A 80 14.01 -11.00 -4.08
N TRP A 81 12.87 -10.63 -4.63
CA TRP A 81 11.56 -10.86 -4.02
C TRP A 81 11.22 -12.36 -3.88
N ARG A 82 11.63 -13.20 -4.84
CA ARG A 82 11.44 -14.66 -4.74
C ARG A 82 12.07 -15.24 -3.46
N LYS A 83 13.25 -14.77 -3.07
CA LYS A 83 13.87 -15.20 -1.81
C LYS A 83 13.03 -14.85 -0.58
N VAL A 84 12.35 -13.69 -0.64
CA VAL A 84 11.45 -13.26 0.45
C VAL A 84 10.20 -14.13 0.49
N THR A 85 9.54 -14.34 -0.63
CA THR A 85 8.31 -15.14 -0.70
C THR A 85 8.54 -16.60 -0.33
N ASP A 86 9.61 -17.19 -0.84
CA ASP A 86 9.99 -18.57 -0.50
C ASP A 86 10.23 -18.73 1.01
N ALA A 87 10.92 -17.78 1.66
CA ALA A 87 11.20 -17.83 3.09
C ALA A 87 9.93 -17.64 3.95
N VAL A 88 9.02 -16.73 3.56
CA VAL A 88 7.72 -16.53 4.23
C VAL A 88 6.84 -17.78 4.06
N HIS A 89 6.76 -18.34 2.87
CA HIS A 89 5.98 -19.56 2.60
C HIS A 89 6.52 -20.77 3.35
N ALA A 90 7.85 -20.89 3.49
CA ALA A 90 8.47 -21.96 4.29
C ALA A 90 8.04 -21.94 5.77
N GLN A 91 7.60 -20.79 6.29
CA GLN A 91 7.00 -20.64 7.62
C GLN A 91 5.46 -20.74 7.60
N GLY A 92 4.84 -21.06 6.45
CA GLY A 92 3.38 -21.13 6.28
C GLY A 92 2.69 -19.78 6.14
N GLY A 93 3.44 -18.66 6.08
CA GLY A 93 2.91 -17.30 5.93
C GLY A 93 2.31 -17.05 4.56
N LYS A 94 1.52 -15.97 4.45
CA LYS A 94 0.91 -15.47 3.21
C LYS A 94 1.37 -14.04 2.96
N ILE A 95 1.75 -13.73 1.73
CA ILE A 95 2.36 -12.44 1.39
C ILE A 95 1.88 -11.89 0.05
N PHE A 96 1.36 -10.67 0.08
CA PHE A 96 1.07 -9.80 -1.07
C PHE A 96 2.16 -8.72 -1.16
N VAL A 97 2.28 -8.08 -2.32
CA VAL A 97 3.13 -6.88 -2.49
C VAL A 97 2.28 -5.68 -2.90
N GLN A 98 2.56 -4.51 -2.32
CA GLN A 98 1.90 -3.29 -2.75
C GLN A 98 2.60 -2.71 -3.98
N LEU A 99 1.88 -2.61 -5.10
CA LEU A 99 2.36 -2.00 -6.36
C LEU A 99 2.17 -0.49 -6.34
N TRP A 100 3.21 0.25 -6.67
CA TRP A 100 3.32 1.66 -6.39
C TRP A 100 3.91 2.48 -7.53
N HIS A 101 3.32 3.65 -7.76
CA HIS A 101 3.91 4.75 -8.52
C HIS A 101 3.72 6.04 -7.74
N VAL A 102 4.81 6.68 -7.35
CA VAL A 102 4.77 7.84 -6.43
C VAL A 102 4.15 9.12 -7.03
N GLY A 103 4.02 9.20 -8.36
CA GLY A 103 3.43 10.37 -9.00
C GLY A 103 4.23 11.63 -8.76
N ARG A 104 3.58 12.68 -8.25
CA ARG A 104 4.15 14.02 -8.02
C ARG A 104 5.00 14.18 -6.76
N MET A 105 5.22 13.08 -6.03
CA MET A 105 5.91 13.16 -4.73
C MET A 105 7.43 13.29 -4.79
N PRO A 106 8.18 12.81 -5.82
CA PRO A 106 9.61 12.87 -5.77
C PRO A 106 10.18 14.22 -6.23
N PRO A 107 11.38 14.59 -5.76
CA PRO A 107 12.22 15.52 -6.49
C PRO A 107 12.82 14.83 -7.73
N THR A 108 13.24 15.61 -8.72
CA THR A 108 13.88 15.13 -9.96
C THR A 108 15.09 14.23 -9.74
N ALA A 109 15.74 14.33 -8.55
CA ALA A 109 16.88 13.51 -8.18
C ALA A 109 16.63 11.99 -8.20
N TYR A 110 15.37 11.54 -8.12
CA TYR A 110 15.01 10.12 -8.17
C TYR A 110 14.66 9.63 -9.57
N HIS A 111 14.56 10.52 -10.54
CA HIS A 111 14.18 10.15 -11.89
C HIS A 111 15.39 9.96 -12.80
N PRO A 112 15.35 9.00 -13.74
CA PRO A 112 16.39 8.88 -14.75
C PRO A 112 16.66 10.22 -15.44
N ASP A 113 17.92 10.56 -15.63
CA ASP A 113 18.36 11.77 -16.33
C ASP A 113 17.82 13.10 -15.74
N GLY A 114 17.39 13.09 -14.45
CA GLY A 114 16.83 14.27 -13.80
C GLY A 114 15.50 14.76 -14.38
N GLN A 115 14.76 13.89 -15.04
CA GLN A 115 13.45 14.22 -15.61
C GLN A 115 12.45 14.64 -14.52
N ALA A 116 11.48 15.46 -14.88
CA ALA A 116 10.40 15.83 -13.98
C ALA A 116 9.53 14.60 -13.63
N PRO A 117 9.06 14.47 -12.38
CA PRO A 117 8.07 13.48 -12.02
C PRO A 117 6.79 13.68 -12.83
N VAL A 118 5.94 12.65 -12.87
CA VAL A 118 4.69 12.69 -13.63
C VAL A 118 3.48 12.76 -12.71
N ALA A 119 2.42 13.42 -13.18
CA ALA A 119 1.17 13.59 -12.46
C ALA A 119 0.00 13.78 -13.44
N PRO A 120 -1.27 13.79 -12.97
CA PRO A 120 -2.38 14.19 -13.82
C PRO A 120 -2.25 15.62 -14.33
N SER A 121 -1.71 16.53 -13.51
CA SER A 121 -1.50 17.96 -13.85
C SER A 121 -0.16 18.44 -13.28
N ALA A 122 0.39 19.54 -13.84
CA ALA A 122 1.67 20.11 -13.42
C ALA A 122 1.53 20.90 -12.08
N ILE A 123 1.06 20.23 -11.04
CA ILE A 123 0.83 20.80 -9.70
C ILE A 123 1.76 20.11 -8.70
N ALA A 124 2.76 20.84 -8.20
CA ALA A 124 3.67 20.33 -7.18
C ALA A 124 2.93 20.02 -5.87
N ALA A 125 3.28 18.93 -5.22
CA ALA A 125 2.81 18.66 -3.86
C ALA A 125 3.50 19.59 -2.87
N LYS A 126 2.75 20.19 -1.95
CA LYS A 126 3.28 20.98 -0.83
C LYS A 126 3.82 20.04 0.26
N ALA A 127 4.83 19.29 -0.09
CA ALA A 127 5.44 18.27 0.74
C ALA A 127 6.95 18.22 0.51
N LYS A 128 7.66 17.53 1.42
CA LYS A 128 9.10 17.33 1.33
C LYS A 128 9.42 15.85 1.28
N THR A 129 10.49 15.52 0.54
CA THR A 129 11.03 14.16 0.44
C THR A 129 12.49 14.17 0.82
N PHE A 130 12.96 13.11 1.48
CA PHE A 130 14.37 12.99 1.85
C PHE A 130 15.21 12.57 0.64
N VAL A 131 16.29 13.30 0.38
CA VAL A 131 17.30 12.95 -0.64
C VAL A 131 18.66 12.75 0.05
N PRO A 132 19.32 11.60 -0.14
CA PRO A 132 20.65 11.37 0.43
C PRO A 132 21.62 12.48 0.08
N GLY A 133 22.33 13.00 1.09
CA GLY A 133 23.29 14.10 0.93
C GLY A 133 22.67 15.51 0.87
N GLN A 134 21.36 15.64 0.68
CA GLN A 134 20.66 16.93 0.63
C GLN A 134 19.66 17.13 1.80
N GLY A 135 19.23 16.02 2.45
CA GLY A 135 18.22 16.07 3.50
C GLY A 135 16.79 16.19 2.95
N MET A 136 15.91 16.87 3.69
CA MET A 136 14.52 17.11 3.29
C MET A 136 14.42 18.23 2.26
N VAL A 137 14.06 17.88 1.03
CA VAL A 137 13.90 18.82 -0.09
C VAL A 137 12.43 18.90 -0.52
N ASP A 138 12.02 20.00 -1.10
CA ASP A 138 10.66 20.15 -1.63
C ASP A 138 10.45 19.24 -2.84
N CYS A 139 9.22 18.74 -3.00
CA CYS A 139 8.81 17.98 -4.19
C CYS A 139 8.96 18.87 -5.44
N SER A 140 9.50 18.31 -6.52
CA SER A 140 9.61 19.03 -7.79
C SER A 140 8.27 19.23 -8.45
N THR A 141 8.12 20.29 -9.24
CA THR A 141 6.93 20.45 -10.09
C THR A 141 6.88 19.30 -11.11
N PRO A 142 5.83 18.49 -11.10
CA PRO A 142 5.69 17.42 -12.07
C PRO A 142 5.33 17.95 -13.44
N ARG A 143 5.54 17.15 -14.47
CA ARG A 143 4.86 17.35 -15.75
C ARG A 143 3.52 16.59 -15.78
N ALA A 144 2.54 17.14 -16.47
CA ALA A 144 1.32 16.38 -16.76
C ALA A 144 1.65 15.21 -17.69
N LEU A 145 1.09 14.02 -17.39
CA LEU A 145 1.10 12.90 -18.33
C LEU A 145 0.30 13.28 -19.59
N GLU A 146 0.89 13.07 -20.76
CA GLU A 146 0.11 13.11 -21.99
C GLU A 146 -0.91 11.97 -22.01
N THR A 147 -2.08 12.19 -22.62
CA THR A 147 -3.13 11.15 -22.69
C THR A 147 -2.61 9.84 -23.29
N ALA A 148 -1.74 9.93 -24.29
CA ALA A 148 -1.14 8.75 -24.93
C ALA A 148 -0.15 7.97 -24.04
N GLU A 149 0.43 8.60 -23.01
CA GLU A 149 1.38 7.96 -22.08
C GLU A 149 0.67 7.12 -21.01
N ILE A 150 -0.59 7.43 -20.69
CA ILE A 150 -1.34 6.80 -19.59
C ILE A 150 -1.43 5.28 -19.79
N ALA A 151 -1.67 4.82 -21.01
CA ALA A 151 -1.71 3.39 -21.32
C ALA A 151 -0.37 2.68 -21.04
N GLY A 152 0.76 3.39 -21.18
CA GLY A 152 2.08 2.89 -20.81
C GLY A 152 2.19 2.66 -19.30
N VAL A 153 1.72 3.61 -18.49
CA VAL A 153 1.73 3.49 -17.02
C VAL A 153 0.79 2.37 -16.56
N VAL A 154 -0.39 2.22 -17.18
CA VAL A 154 -1.28 1.07 -16.91
C VAL A 154 -0.57 -0.25 -17.19
N ASN A 155 0.18 -0.33 -18.30
CA ASN A 155 0.97 -1.51 -18.63
C ASN A 155 2.12 -1.78 -17.66
N ASP A 156 2.72 -0.76 -17.05
CA ASP A 156 3.74 -0.93 -16.00
C ASP A 156 3.14 -1.64 -14.77
N PHE A 157 1.96 -1.23 -14.32
CA PHE A 157 1.24 -1.93 -13.23
C PHE A 157 0.90 -3.38 -13.60
N ARG A 158 0.41 -3.62 -14.82
CA ARG A 158 0.10 -4.95 -15.33
C ARG A 158 1.34 -5.85 -15.34
N THR A 159 2.45 -5.33 -15.85
CA THR A 159 3.73 -6.07 -15.92
C THR A 159 4.27 -6.36 -14.52
N ALA A 160 4.24 -5.37 -13.62
CA ALA A 160 4.66 -5.56 -12.23
C ALA A 160 3.79 -6.59 -11.49
N ALA A 161 2.49 -6.66 -11.78
CA ALA A 161 1.61 -7.69 -11.23
C ALA A 161 1.99 -9.10 -11.72
N ARG A 162 2.32 -9.28 -13.01
CA ARG A 162 2.87 -10.53 -13.53
C ARG A 162 4.17 -10.90 -12.83
N ASN A 163 5.09 -9.94 -12.73
CA ASN A 163 6.37 -10.12 -12.04
C ASN A 163 6.18 -10.49 -10.55
N ALA A 164 5.12 -9.99 -9.89
CA ALA A 164 4.79 -10.37 -8.51
C ALA A 164 4.44 -11.86 -8.42
N ILE A 165 3.61 -12.36 -9.31
CA ILE A 165 3.28 -13.79 -9.36
C ILE A 165 4.53 -14.63 -9.69
N ASP A 166 5.35 -14.18 -10.64
CA ASP A 166 6.61 -14.84 -10.99
C ASP A 166 7.61 -14.80 -9.81
N ALA A 167 7.57 -13.78 -8.97
CA ALA A 167 8.33 -13.72 -7.72
C ALA A 167 7.72 -14.54 -6.57
N GLY A 168 6.59 -15.21 -6.76
CA GLY A 168 5.97 -16.11 -5.79
C GLY A 168 5.02 -15.44 -4.80
N PHE A 169 4.64 -14.16 -4.98
CA PHE A 169 3.61 -13.54 -4.15
C PHE A 169 2.25 -14.23 -4.33
N ASP A 170 1.46 -14.33 -3.25
CA ASP A 170 0.10 -14.86 -3.29
C ASP A 170 -0.86 -13.91 -4.03
N GLY A 171 -0.52 -12.62 -4.13
CA GLY A 171 -1.28 -11.59 -4.84
C GLY A 171 -0.63 -10.21 -4.73
N VAL A 172 -1.36 -9.18 -5.16
CA VAL A 172 -0.91 -7.78 -5.12
C VAL A 172 -1.96 -6.86 -4.48
N GLU A 173 -1.50 -5.77 -3.91
CA GLU A 173 -2.34 -4.63 -3.54
C GLU A 173 -1.97 -3.43 -4.40
N ILE A 174 -2.94 -2.82 -5.09
CA ILE A 174 -2.74 -1.58 -5.84
C ILE A 174 -2.75 -0.39 -4.87
N HIS A 175 -1.73 0.46 -4.94
CA HIS A 175 -1.64 1.64 -4.09
C HIS A 175 -2.46 2.80 -4.68
N GLY A 176 -3.74 2.88 -4.34
CA GLY A 176 -4.68 3.92 -4.75
C GLY A 176 -4.92 4.98 -3.66
N ALA A 177 -3.91 5.30 -2.84
CA ALA A 177 -4.06 6.11 -1.64
C ALA A 177 -2.93 7.14 -1.47
N HIS A 178 -3.08 8.04 -0.49
CA HIS A 178 -2.03 8.92 0.06
C HIS A 178 -1.40 9.90 -0.93
N GLY A 179 -2.14 10.40 -1.90
CA GLY A 179 -1.66 11.41 -2.86
C GLY A 179 -0.66 10.90 -3.90
N TYR A 180 -0.42 9.58 -3.97
CA TYR A 180 0.40 8.99 -5.03
C TYR A 180 -0.34 8.98 -6.38
N LEU A 181 0.27 8.47 -7.44
CA LEU A 181 -0.21 8.71 -8.80
C LEU A 181 -1.69 8.40 -9.00
N ILE A 182 -2.16 7.23 -8.58
CA ILE A 182 -3.57 6.82 -8.73
C ILE A 182 -4.50 7.74 -7.94
N ASP A 183 -4.18 8.02 -6.66
CA ASP A 183 -4.95 8.92 -5.82
C ASP A 183 -4.91 10.37 -6.34
N ALA A 184 -3.78 10.80 -6.92
CA ALA A 184 -3.64 12.12 -7.53
C ALA A 184 -4.56 12.29 -8.75
N PHE A 185 -4.82 11.24 -9.54
CA PHE A 185 -5.80 11.27 -10.62
C PHE A 185 -7.24 11.39 -10.09
N LEU A 186 -7.56 10.74 -8.97
CA LEU A 186 -8.88 10.80 -8.35
C LEU A 186 -9.26 12.20 -7.86
N ARG A 187 -8.30 12.92 -7.27
CA ARG A 187 -8.53 14.15 -6.51
C ARG A 187 -8.62 15.40 -7.39
N ASP A 188 -9.64 16.22 -7.18
CA ASP A 188 -9.79 17.50 -7.87
C ASP A 188 -8.69 18.51 -7.51
N GLY A 189 -8.12 18.44 -6.30
CA GLY A 189 -7.00 19.30 -5.89
C GLY A 189 -5.70 19.07 -6.66
N SER A 190 -5.49 17.88 -7.21
CA SER A 190 -4.29 17.51 -7.98
C SER A 190 -4.55 17.20 -9.45
N ASN A 191 -5.81 17.00 -9.86
CA ASN A 191 -6.21 16.71 -11.23
C ASN A 191 -7.06 17.84 -11.80
N GLN A 192 -6.44 18.70 -12.61
CA GLN A 192 -7.05 19.81 -13.32
C GLN A 192 -7.11 19.56 -14.85
N ARG A 193 -7.11 18.27 -15.25
CA ARG A 193 -7.19 17.89 -16.66
C ARG A 193 -8.57 18.23 -17.24
N THR A 194 -8.58 18.51 -18.55
CA THR A 194 -9.79 18.80 -19.33
C THR A 194 -10.11 17.71 -20.37
N ASP A 195 -9.30 16.65 -20.40
CA ASP A 195 -9.53 15.47 -21.25
C ASP A 195 -10.37 14.40 -20.52
N GLN A 196 -10.43 13.20 -21.09
CA GLN A 196 -11.17 12.06 -20.55
C GLN A 196 -10.68 11.53 -19.20
N TYR A 197 -9.58 12.04 -18.64
CA TYR A 197 -9.04 11.68 -17.33
C TYR A 197 -9.23 12.78 -16.29
N GLY A 198 -9.99 13.84 -16.57
CA GLY A 198 -10.20 14.95 -15.65
C GLY A 198 -11.63 15.51 -15.67
N GLY A 199 -11.92 16.44 -14.77
CA GLY A 199 -13.22 17.07 -14.60
C GLY A 199 -14.19 16.22 -13.78
N SER A 200 -15.07 15.43 -14.41
CA SER A 200 -16.07 14.63 -13.70
C SER A 200 -15.47 13.51 -12.86
N ILE A 201 -16.21 13.00 -11.87
CA ILE A 201 -15.81 11.87 -11.02
C ILE A 201 -15.46 10.66 -11.88
N GLU A 202 -16.26 10.35 -12.89
CA GLU A 202 -16.06 9.22 -13.79
C GLU A 202 -14.72 9.32 -14.54
N ASN A 203 -14.41 10.52 -15.03
CA ASN A 203 -13.17 10.76 -15.74
C ASN A 203 -11.95 10.68 -14.81
N ARG A 204 -12.04 11.24 -13.60
CA ARG A 204 -10.96 11.20 -12.62
C ARG A 204 -10.70 9.77 -12.09
N ALA A 205 -11.75 8.94 -11.99
CA ALA A 205 -11.64 7.55 -11.60
C ALA A 205 -11.13 6.62 -12.73
N ARG A 206 -11.15 7.06 -13.98
CA ARG A 206 -10.81 6.24 -15.17
C ARG A 206 -9.46 5.57 -15.06
N PHE A 207 -8.41 6.30 -14.68
CA PHE A 207 -7.06 5.74 -14.58
C PHE A 207 -6.98 4.61 -13.53
N LEU A 208 -7.59 4.79 -12.35
CA LEU A 208 -7.68 3.74 -11.34
C LEU A 208 -8.37 2.49 -11.91
N LEU A 209 -9.49 2.66 -12.58
CA LEU A 209 -10.29 1.56 -13.11
C LEU A 209 -9.57 0.83 -14.26
N GLU A 210 -8.83 1.54 -15.11
CA GLU A 210 -7.99 0.96 -16.16
C GLU A 210 -6.85 0.13 -15.56
N VAL A 211 -6.16 0.63 -14.52
CA VAL A 211 -5.13 -0.13 -13.80
C VAL A 211 -5.74 -1.39 -13.16
N MET A 212 -6.85 -1.26 -12.44
CA MET A 212 -7.51 -2.40 -11.81
C MET A 212 -7.96 -3.44 -12.84
N THR A 213 -8.55 -3.00 -13.95
CA THR A 213 -8.99 -3.89 -15.04
C THR A 213 -7.79 -4.62 -15.66
N ALA A 214 -6.69 -3.93 -15.96
CA ALA A 214 -5.52 -4.52 -16.56
C ALA A 214 -4.84 -5.55 -15.63
N VAL A 215 -4.74 -5.21 -14.34
CA VAL A 215 -4.10 -6.08 -13.34
C VAL A 215 -4.97 -7.31 -13.04
N THR A 216 -6.29 -7.13 -12.87
CA THR A 216 -7.21 -8.26 -12.62
C THR A 216 -7.31 -9.20 -13.84
N ALA A 217 -7.26 -8.65 -15.06
CA ALA A 217 -7.20 -9.46 -16.26
C ALA A 217 -5.90 -10.26 -16.39
N GLU A 218 -4.78 -9.73 -15.86
CA GLU A 218 -3.47 -10.36 -15.94
C GLU A 218 -3.27 -11.51 -14.94
N ILE A 219 -3.71 -11.34 -13.69
CA ILE A 219 -3.39 -12.30 -12.60
C ILE A 219 -4.62 -12.88 -11.89
N GLY A 220 -5.84 -12.51 -12.29
CA GLY A 220 -7.09 -12.88 -11.62
C GLY A 220 -7.51 -11.89 -10.54
N ALA A 221 -8.81 -11.55 -10.48
CA ALA A 221 -9.37 -10.60 -9.51
C ALA A 221 -9.26 -11.11 -8.06
N ASP A 222 -9.24 -12.43 -7.88
CA ASP A 222 -9.10 -13.14 -6.61
C ASP A 222 -7.69 -13.02 -5.97
N ARG A 223 -6.76 -12.35 -6.67
CA ARG A 223 -5.38 -12.05 -6.22
C ARG A 223 -5.04 -10.56 -6.21
N VAL A 224 -6.01 -9.71 -6.44
CA VAL A 224 -5.79 -8.25 -6.52
C VAL A 224 -6.63 -7.54 -5.49
N GLY A 225 -5.97 -6.85 -4.55
CA GLY A 225 -6.60 -5.89 -3.66
C GLY A 225 -6.25 -4.45 -4.05
N ILE A 226 -6.94 -3.49 -3.45
CA ILE A 226 -6.61 -2.07 -3.61
C ILE A 226 -6.69 -1.34 -2.28
N ARG A 227 -5.75 -0.41 -2.05
CA ARG A 227 -5.76 0.48 -0.89
C ARG A 227 -6.26 1.86 -1.26
N LEU A 228 -7.21 2.39 -0.46
CA LEU A 228 -7.84 3.70 -0.60
C LEU A 228 -7.73 4.50 0.70
N SER A 229 -7.63 5.83 0.60
CA SER A 229 -7.56 6.73 1.76
C SER A 229 -8.49 7.95 1.57
N PRO A 230 -9.80 7.78 1.71
CA PRO A 230 -10.81 8.74 1.26
C PRO A 230 -10.61 10.19 1.72
N VAL A 231 -10.18 10.38 2.96
CA VAL A 231 -10.07 11.73 3.58
C VAL A 231 -8.69 12.04 4.15
N SER A 232 -7.70 11.19 3.89
CA SER A 232 -6.33 11.44 4.37
C SER A 232 -5.66 12.56 3.57
N PRO A 233 -5.15 13.61 4.20
CA PRO A 233 -4.48 14.74 3.54
C PRO A 233 -3.00 14.50 3.30
N VAL A 234 -2.52 13.27 3.52
CA VAL A 234 -1.10 12.93 3.36
C VAL A 234 -0.65 13.29 1.95
N ASN A 235 0.57 13.87 1.84
CA ASN A 235 1.18 14.28 0.59
C ASN A 235 0.38 15.38 -0.16
N ASP A 236 -0.22 16.30 0.58
CA ASP A 236 -1.01 17.40 0.02
C ASP A 236 -2.20 16.89 -0.82
N SER A 237 -2.78 15.76 -0.40
CA SER A 237 -3.97 15.20 -1.03
C SER A 237 -5.22 15.96 -0.60
N SER A 238 -6.02 16.43 -1.54
CA SER A 238 -7.25 17.17 -1.26
C SER A 238 -8.34 16.85 -2.28
N GLU A 239 -9.57 16.76 -1.78
CA GLU A 239 -10.79 16.52 -2.58
C GLU A 239 -11.91 17.36 -2.01
N SER A 240 -12.61 18.10 -2.86
CA SER A 240 -13.70 18.99 -2.44
C SER A 240 -14.95 18.23 -1.98
N ASN A 241 -15.19 17.05 -2.53
CA ASN A 241 -16.36 16.23 -2.21
C ASN A 241 -16.01 14.71 -2.21
N PRO A 242 -15.35 14.21 -1.14
CA PRO A 242 -14.83 12.85 -1.12
C PRO A 242 -15.90 11.76 -1.10
N GLN A 243 -17.07 11.97 -0.48
CA GLN A 243 -18.10 10.94 -0.36
C GLN A 243 -18.60 10.43 -1.71
N PRO A 244 -19.14 11.24 -2.62
CA PRO A 244 -19.61 10.76 -3.91
C PRO A 244 -18.49 10.23 -4.80
N LEU A 245 -17.26 10.76 -4.69
CA LEU A 245 -16.11 10.22 -5.42
C LEU A 245 -15.84 8.77 -5.02
N PHE A 246 -15.69 8.51 -3.71
CA PHE A 246 -15.35 7.16 -3.25
C PHE A 246 -16.53 6.20 -3.33
N GLU A 247 -17.78 6.66 -3.21
CA GLU A 247 -18.95 5.82 -3.52
C GLU A 247 -18.94 5.37 -4.99
N TYR A 248 -18.64 6.27 -5.93
CA TYR A 248 -18.50 5.91 -7.34
C TYR A 248 -17.37 4.89 -7.54
N VAL A 249 -16.19 5.16 -7.00
CA VAL A 249 -15.02 4.25 -7.10
C VAL A 249 -15.36 2.86 -6.55
N VAL A 250 -15.98 2.77 -5.38
CA VAL A 250 -16.32 1.47 -4.76
C VAL A 250 -17.39 0.73 -5.57
N ARG A 251 -18.41 1.42 -6.13
CA ARG A 251 -19.40 0.80 -7.02
C ARG A 251 -18.78 0.23 -8.29
N GLU A 252 -17.81 0.91 -8.87
CA GLU A 252 -17.10 0.40 -10.05
C GLU A 252 -16.15 -0.76 -9.68
N LEU A 253 -15.50 -0.70 -8.52
CA LEU A 253 -14.67 -1.80 -8.02
C LEU A 253 -15.51 -3.04 -7.67
N GLU A 254 -16.75 -2.88 -7.18
CA GLU A 254 -17.67 -3.99 -6.97
C GLU A 254 -17.88 -4.82 -8.24
N LYS A 255 -17.91 -4.19 -9.41
CA LYS A 255 -18.07 -4.89 -10.71
C LYS A 255 -16.85 -5.72 -11.10
N LEU A 256 -15.66 -5.33 -10.62
CA LEU A 256 -14.38 -6.03 -10.87
C LEU A 256 -14.11 -7.13 -9.84
N HIS A 257 -14.79 -7.10 -8.69
CA HIS A 257 -14.62 -8.04 -7.57
C HIS A 257 -13.15 -8.27 -7.15
N PRO A 258 -12.35 -7.22 -6.83
CA PRO A 258 -11.03 -7.45 -6.26
C PRO A 258 -11.13 -8.24 -4.96
N VAL A 259 -10.07 -8.96 -4.60
CA VAL A 259 -10.07 -9.87 -3.45
C VAL A 259 -10.31 -9.15 -2.11
N PHE A 260 -9.93 -7.86 -2.01
CA PHE A 260 -10.28 -6.98 -0.89
C PHE A 260 -10.22 -5.50 -1.27
N LEU A 261 -10.96 -4.69 -0.54
CA LEU A 261 -10.74 -3.24 -0.42
C LEU A 261 -10.11 -2.93 0.93
N HIS A 262 -8.94 -2.26 0.92
CA HIS A 262 -8.19 -1.85 2.10
C HIS A 262 -8.37 -0.36 2.32
N VAL A 263 -9.17 0.02 3.31
CA VAL A 263 -9.58 1.41 3.53
C VAL A 263 -8.87 2.00 4.75
N VAL A 264 -8.20 3.12 4.54
CA VAL A 264 -7.62 3.93 5.61
C VAL A 264 -8.70 4.87 6.14
N GLU A 265 -9.11 4.68 7.37
CA GLU A 265 -10.12 5.51 8.02
C GLU A 265 -9.47 6.74 8.65
N GLY A 266 -9.92 7.92 8.25
CA GLY A 266 -9.41 9.19 8.74
C GLY A 266 -8.03 9.58 8.23
N HIS A 267 -7.31 10.34 9.03
CA HIS A 267 -5.93 10.78 8.77
C HIS A 267 -4.94 9.65 9.05
N THR A 268 -4.14 9.26 8.09
CA THR A 268 -3.07 8.27 8.30
C THR A 268 -2.14 8.70 9.44
N GLY A 269 -2.11 7.90 10.51
CA GLY A 269 -1.33 8.20 11.72
C GLY A 269 -1.91 9.32 12.60
N GLY A 270 -3.12 9.77 12.32
CA GLY A 270 -3.87 10.80 13.05
C GLY A 270 -5.30 10.36 13.41
N PRO A 271 -6.20 11.32 13.65
CA PRO A 271 -7.59 11.05 14.04
C PRO A 271 -8.33 10.24 12.99
N ARG A 272 -9.24 9.36 13.46
CA ARG A 272 -10.12 8.55 12.61
C ARG A 272 -11.48 9.18 12.39
N ASP A 273 -11.89 10.07 13.26
CA ASP A 273 -13.20 10.75 13.31
C ASP A 273 -13.24 11.93 12.33
N ASN A 274 -13.22 11.64 11.04
CA ASN A 274 -13.31 12.66 9.98
C ASN A 274 -14.74 12.80 9.48
N ALA A 275 -15.67 13.20 10.38
CA ALA A 275 -16.97 13.65 9.93
C ALA A 275 -16.84 14.85 8.95
N PRO A 276 -17.60 14.88 7.84
CA PRO A 276 -18.82 14.10 7.65
C PRO A 276 -18.68 12.83 6.78
N PHE A 277 -17.52 12.22 6.60
CA PHE A 277 -17.36 11.05 5.73
C PHE A 277 -17.97 9.77 6.35
N ASP A 278 -18.84 9.09 5.61
CA ASP A 278 -19.56 7.88 6.04
C ASP A 278 -18.91 6.61 5.46
N TYR A 279 -18.06 5.95 6.27
CA TYR A 279 -17.42 4.68 5.90
C TYR A 279 -18.39 3.51 5.86
N ASP A 280 -19.45 3.51 6.68
CA ASP A 280 -20.46 2.44 6.69
C ASP A 280 -21.31 2.48 5.41
N ALA A 281 -21.62 3.67 4.90
CA ALA A 281 -22.25 3.80 3.58
C ALA A 281 -21.33 3.24 2.49
N LEU A 282 -20.02 3.54 2.57
CA LEU A 282 -19.04 3.02 1.61
C LEU A 282 -18.93 1.49 1.68
N ARG A 283 -18.85 0.92 2.91
CA ARG A 283 -18.79 -0.53 3.13
C ARG A 283 -19.98 -1.27 2.53
N LYS A 284 -21.18 -0.72 2.61
CA LYS A 284 -22.42 -1.32 2.07
C LYS A 284 -22.43 -1.43 0.54
N LEU A 285 -21.58 -0.71 -0.15
CA LEU A 285 -21.46 -0.74 -1.62
C LEU A 285 -20.56 -1.86 -2.13
N TYR A 286 -19.88 -2.58 -1.23
CA TYR A 286 -18.96 -3.63 -1.57
C TYR A 286 -19.29 -4.93 -0.85
N SER A 287 -19.54 -5.99 -1.62
CA SER A 287 -19.92 -7.31 -1.10
C SER A 287 -18.73 -8.19 -0.72
N GLY A 288 -17.55 -7.84 -1.21
CA GLY A 288 -16.30 -8.58 -0.97
C GLY A 288 -15.64 -8.25 0.39
N VAL A 289 -14.40 -8.67 0.54
CA VAL A 289 -13.64 -8.53 1.80
C VAL A 289 -13.27 -7.08 2.06
N TRP A 290 -13.62 -6.58 3.23
CA TRP A 290 -13.35 -5.22 3.69
C TRP A 290 -12.26 -5.21 4.74
N MET A 291 -11.14 -4.58 4.43
CA MET A 291 -10.00 -4.42 5.33
C MET A 291 -9.89 -2.98 5.80
N VAL A 292 -9.80 -2.79 7.12
CA VAL A 292 -9.68 -1.46 7.73
C VAL A 292 -8.27 -1.21 8.26
N ASN A 293 -7.90 0.07 8.28
CA ASN A 293 -6.59 0.54 8.76
C ASN A 293 -6.71 1.88 9.47
N ASN A 294 -5.73 2.20 10.26
CA ASN A 294 -5.42 3.44 10.96
C ASN A 294 -5.72 3.42 12.46
N GLY A 295 -4.67 3.15 13.26
CA GLY A 295 -4.71 3.32 14.72
C GLY A 295 -5.60 2.34 15.48
N TYR A 296 -5.84 1.14 14.94
CA TYR A 296 -6.57 0.10 15.64
C TYR A 296 -5.77 -0.45 16.83
N SER A 297 -6.37 -0.42 18.03
CA SER A 297 -5.91 -1.21 19.18
C SER A 297 -6.38 -2.67 19.05
N ASN A 298 -5.90 -3.56 19.93
CA ASN A 298 -6.36 -4.94 19.99
C ASN A 298 -7.88 -5.03 20.19
N THR A 299 -8.42 -4.30 21.18
CA THR A 299 -9.86 -4.27 21.48
C THR A 299 -10.67 -3.77 20.28
N MET A 300 -10.28 -2.65 19.67
CA MET A 300 -10.97 -2.10 18.50
C MET A 300 -10.96 -3.06 17.31
N ALA A 301 -9.86 -3.78 17.11
CA ALA A 301 -9.76 -4.76 16.01
C ALA A 301 -10.70 -5.96 16.24
N GLN A 302 -10.77 -6.47 17.47
CA GLN A 302 -11.70 -7.53 17.81
C GLN A 302 -13.16 -7.07 17.66
N GLU A 303 -13.51 -5.87 18.13
CA GLU A 303 -14.83 -5.28 17.97
C GLU A 303 -15.20 -5.10 16.49
N ALA A 304 -14.27 -4.57 15.67
CA ALA A 304 -14.52 -4.39 14.24
C ALA A 304 -14.86 -5.70 13.52
N VAL A 305 -14.13 -6.77 13.84
CA VAL A 305 -14.39 -8.10 13.24
C VAL A 305 -15.68 -8.71 13.79
N THR A 306 -15.92 -8.61 15.10
CA THR A 306 -17.09 -9.22 15.76
C THR A 306 -18.39 -8.55 15.34
N SER A 307 -18.39 -7.24 15.17
CA SER A 307 -19.55 -6.45 14.71
C SER A 307 -19.83 -6.57 13.20
N GLY A 308 -18.86 -7.07 12.41
CA GLY A 308 -18.95 -7.11 10.95
C GLY A 308 -18.60 -5.77 10.28
N HIS A 309 -18.06 -4.81 11.04
CA HIS A 309 -17.53 -3.56 10.49
C HIS A 309 -16.36 -3.83 9.53
N ALA A 310 -15.52 -4.81 9.85
CA ALA A 310 -14.44 -5.27 9.01
C ALA A 310 -14.30 -6.79 8.95
N ASP A 311 -13.78 -7.30 7.85
CA ASP A 311 -13.40 -8.72 7.70
C ASP A 311 -11.95 -8.94 8.13
N LEU A 312 -11.08 -7.97 7.86
CA LEU A 312 -9.65 -7.97 8.16
C LEU A 312 -9.24 -6.64 8.79
N VAL A 313 -8.26 -6.65 9.69
CA VAL A 313 -7.71 -5.44 10.31
C VAL A 313 -6.21 -5.36 10.06
N SER A 314 -5.74 -4.25 9.47
CA SER A 314 -4.33 -4.06 9.17
C SER A 314 -3.64 -3.16 10.19
N PHE A 315 -2.45 -3.60 10.62
CA PHE A 315 -1.61 -2.94 11.60
C PHE A 315 -0.33 -2.44 10.96
N GLY A 316 -0.03 -1.16 11.14
CA GLY A 316 1.22 -0.55 10.67
C GLY A 316 2.33 -0.69 11.71
N ARG A 317 2.56 0.37 12.50
CA ARG A 317 3.63 0.41 13.53
C ARG A 317 3.66 -0.80 14.45
N PRO A 318 2.52 -1.33 14.95
CA PRO A 318 2.54 -2.54 15.76
C PRO A 318 3.17 -3.74 15.04
N ALA A 319 2.86 -3.97 13.76
CA ALA A 319 3.44 -5.07 12.99
C ALA A 319 4.93 -4.84 12.67
N LEU A 320 5.34 -3.56 12.53
CA LEU A 320 6.74 -3.21 12.32
C LEU A 320 7.61 -3.57 13.53
N CYS A 321 7.17 -3.19 14.74
CA CYS A 321 7.95 -3.33 15.96
C CYS A 321 7.79 -4.70 16.65
N ASN A 322 6.80 -5.50 16.23
CA ASN A 322 6.48 -6.76 16.90
C ASN A 322 6.46 -7.91 15.89
N PRO A 323 7.59 -8.62 15.72
CA PRO A 323 7.64 -9.77 14.82
C PRO A 323 6.64 -10.88 15.22
N ASP A 324 6.29 -10.96 16.49
CA ASP A 324 5.32 -11.88 17.08
C ASP A 324 3.96 -11.20 17.41
N LEU A 325 3.56 -10.22 16.62
CA LEU A 325 2.37 -9.40 16.90
C LEU A 325 1.13 -10.23 17.22
N VAL A 326 0.85 -11.28 16.46
CA VAL A 326 -0.35 -12.12 16.66
C VAL A 326 -0.35 -12.77 18.04
N ARG A 327 0.80 -13.26 18.51
CA ARG A 327 0.96 -13.82 19.87
C ARG A 327 0.68 -12.73 20.92
N ARG A 328 1.30 -11.55 20.76
CA ARG A 328 1.09 -10.42 21.70
C ARG A 328 -0.36 -10.00 21.78
N LEU A 329 -1.04 -9.89 20.64
CA LEU A 329 -2.47 -9.56 20.61
C LEU A 329 -3.33 -10.63 21.28
N LYS A 330 -3.05 -11.92 21.04
CA LYS A 330 -3.76 -13.04 21.69
C LYS A 330 -3.59 -13.07 23.21
N GLU A 331 -2.38 -12.83 23.68
CA GLU A 331 -2.02 -12.87 25.11
C GLU A 331 -2.26 -11.54 25.82
N ASN A 332 -2.74 -10.49 25.12
CA ASN A 332 -2.77 -9.11 25.60
C ASN A 332 -1.42 -8.66 26.19
N ALA A 333 -0.32 -9.12 25.63
CA ALA A 333 1.02 -8.81 26.06
C ALA A 333 1.43 -7.40 25.60
N PRO A 334 2.37 -6.73 26.33
CA PRO A 334 2.89 -5.43 25.92
C PRO A 334 3.48 -5.46 24.52
N LEU A 335 3.21 -4.41 23.73
CA LEU A 335 3.84 -4.22 22.42
C LEU A 335 5.21 -3.55 22.61
N ASN A 336 6.17 -3.90 21.74
CA ASN A 336 7.40 -3.16 21.61
C ASN A 336 7.10 -1.76 21.08
N GLU A 337 7.78 -0.76 21.62
CA GLU A 337 7.79 0.58 21.08
C GLU A 337 8.88 0.72 20.00
N PRO A 338 8.73 1.67 19.06
CA PRO A 338 9.81 2.00 18.13
C PRO A 338 11.06 2.43 18.89
N PHE A 339 12.24 2.00 18.44
CA PHE A 339 13.48 2.50 19.00
C PHE A 339 13.61 4.02 18.77
N ALA A 340 13.98 4.76 19.84
CA ALA A 340 14.01 6.21 19.83
C ALA A 340 15.06 6.80 18.86
N ASP A 341 16.12 6.04 18.59
CA ASP A 341 17.25 6.43 17.73
C ASP A 341 17.12 5.97 16.29
N THR A 342 16.02 5.29 15.92
CA THR A 342 15.76 4.86 14.56
C THR A 342 14.48 5.47 14.00
N GLY A 343 14.53 5.86 12.73
CA GLY A 343 13.32 6.15 11.97
C GLY A 343 12.68 4.88 11.42
N PHE A 344 11.43 4.98 10.98
CA PHE A 344 10.77 3.89 10.25
C PHE A 344 11.36 3.70 8.85
N TYR A 345 11.98 4.73 8.31
CA TYR A 345 12.50 4.81 6.95
C TYR A 345 14.02 4.85 6.92
N GLY A 346 14.63 4.00 6.10
CA GLY A 346 16.08 3.99 5.93
C GLY A 346 16.84 3.33 7.08
N GLY A 347 18.12 3.67 7.20
CA GLY A 347 19.07 3.04 8.11
C GLY A 347 19.90 1.94 7.44
N SER A 348 20.82 1.36 8.18
CA SER A 348 21.68 0.25 7.74
C SER A 348 21.71 -0.86 8.78
N GLY A 349 21.96 -2.09 8.34
CA GLY A 349 22.02 -3.25 9.23
C GLY A 349 20.67 -3.64 9.86
N PRO A 350 20.67 -4.49 10.90
CA PRO A 350 19.45 -5.02 11.51
C PRO A 350 18.71 -4.04 12.40
N HIS A 351 19.37 -2.99 12.90
CA HIS A 351 18.82 -2.11 13.92
C HIS A 351 17.55 -1.37 13.45
N GLY A 352 16.46 -1.48 14.25
CA GLY A 352 15.14 -0.96 13.92
C GLY A 352 14.46 -1.66 12.72
N TYR A 353 14.98 -2.83 12.33
CA TYR A 353 14.47 -3.60 11.21
C TYR A 353 14.20 -5.06 11.59
N THR A 354 15.26 -5.84 11.94
CA THR A 354 15.13 -7.26 12.29
C THR A 354 15.47 -7.57 13.75
N ASP A 355 15.85 -6.57 14.55
CA ASP A 355 16.32 -6.75 15.93
C ASP A 355 15.27 -6.44 17.01
N TYR A 356 14.00 -6.22 16.63
CA TYR A 356 12.94 -6.11 17.62
C TYR A 356 12.71 -7.43 18.35
N PRO A 357 12.62 -7.41 19.72
CA PRO A 357 12.56 -8.63 20.50
C PRO A 357 11.20 -9.34 20.37
N PHE A 358 11.26 -10.66 20.34
CA PHE A 358 10.11 -11.52 20.57
C PHE A 358 9.76 -11.59 22.05
N LEU A 359 8.52 -11.99 22.37
CA LEU A 359 8.19 -12.42 23.73
C LEU A 359 9.06 -13.63 24.13
N PRO A 360 9.46 -13.72 25.38
CA PRO A 360 10.07 -14.95 25.90
C PRO A 360 9.22 -16.18 25.59
N ALA A 361 9.90 -17.32 25.43
CA ALA A 361 9.25 -18.60 25.13
C ALA A 361 8.31 -19.05 26.27
#